data_7609b49e765132d1738f9ee0e84df90d
#
_entry.id   7609b49e765132d1738f9ee0e84df90d
#
_cell.length_a   1.000
_cell.length_b   1.000
_cell.length_c   1.000
_cell.angle_alpha   90.00
_cell.angle_beta   90.00
_cell.angle_gamma   90.00
#
_symmetry.space_group_name_H-M   'P 1'
#
loop_
_entity.id
_entity.type
_entity.pdbx_description
1 polymer ?
#
loop_
_entity_poly.entity_id
_entity_poly.type
_entity_poly.pdbx_seq_one_letter_code
_entity_poly.pdbx_strand_id
1 'polypeptide(L)'
;MNKETLKKIFLPLIVLVIIIQIWSGIAAYIQGFPTPSDTYVYAFGGITSDGEELSGVLSDPFYINNQDSKGLFWQVLESLKRVFGGFALAVIVGIPVGLMIGMSKNIQYALDPFIQILKPVSPLAWLPLLLFAFKDIDNTAMSTIFITSIWPIIINTSLGVKSVSEDYLNVAKVLRFTALEKVFQ
;
A
#
# COMPACT_ATOMS: atom_id res chain seq x y z
N MET A 1 -12.13 22.94 37.74
CA MET A 1 -12.17 22.08 36.53
C MET A 1 -13.61 21.58 36.40
N ASN A 2 -14.23 21.86 35.26
CA ASN A 2 -15.67 21.57 35.08
C ASN A 2 -15.89 20.05 34.98
N LYS A 3 -16.96 19.51 35.60
CA LYS A 3 -17.29 18.05 35.59
C LYS A 3 -17.30 17.45 34.15
N GLU A 4 -17.73 18.25 33.19
CA GLU A 4 -17.76 17.89 31.76
C GLU A 4 -16.34 17.72 31.16
N THR A 5 -15.40 18.60 31.55
CA THR A 5 -14.00 18.52 31.09
C THR A 5 -13.31 17.31 31.70
N LEU A 6 -13.61 16.98 32.96
CA LEU A 6 -13.09 15.79 33.62
C LEU A 6 -13.56 14.51 32.90
N LYS A 7 -14.83 14.40 32.56
CA LYS A 7 -15.38 13.25 31.81
C LYS A 7 -14.72 13.09 30.45
N LYS A 8 -14.49 14.19 29.72
CA LYS A 8 -13.87 14.17 28.39
C LYS A 8 -12.41 13.67 28.42
N ILE A 9 -11.73 13.79 29.55
CA ILE A 9 -10.34 13.31 29.71
C ILE A 9 -10.33 11.90 30.31
N PHE A 10 -11.11 11.63 31.35
CA PHE A 10 -11.06 10.35 32.05
C PHE A 10 -11.73 9.21 31.30
N LEU A 11 -12.82 9.48 30.56
CA LEU A 11 -13.50 8.42 29.81
C LEU A 11 -12.62 7.77 28.73
N PRO A 12 -11.90 8.54 27.88
CA PRO A 12 -10.96 7.94 26.92
C PRO A 12 -9.82 7.17 27.58
N LEU A 13 -9.32 7.65 28.74
CA LEU A 13 -8.28 6.95 29.48
C LEU A 13 -8.77 5.60 30.04
N ILE A 14 -9.99 5.55 30.56
CA ILE A 14 -10.60 4.29 31.02
C ILE A 14 -10.74 3.31 29.85
N VAL A 15 -11.23 3.79 28.70
CA VAL A 15 -11.36 2.95 27.50
C VAL A 15 -10.00 2.45 27.05
N LEU A 16 -8.97 3.30 27.05
CA LEU A 16 -7.60 2.90 26.71
C LEU A 16 -7.08 1.79 27.63
N VAL A 17 -7.28 1.94 28.96
CA VAL A 17 -6.88 0.91 29.92
C VAL A 17 -7.61 -0.41 29.67
N ILE A 18 -8.92 -0.37 29.38
CA ILE A 18 -9.69 -1.57 29.04
C ILE A 18 -9.14 -2.24 27.79
N ILE A 19 -8.82 -1.48 26.74
CA ILE A 19 -8.24 -2.02 25.51
C ILE A 19 -6.89 -2.69 25.79
N ILE A 20 -6.02 -2.07 26.58
CA ILE A 20 -4.70 -2.64 26.96
C ILE A 20 -4.90 -3.93 27.77
N GLN A 21 -5.87 -3.99 28.69
CA GLN A 21 -6.17 -5.20 29.46
C GLN A 21 -6.68 -6.35 28.57
N ILE A 22 -7.58 -6.05 27.62
CA ILE A 22 -8.06 -7.03 26.65
C ILE A 22 -6.90 -7.54 25.81
N TRP A 23 -6.05 -6.64 25.28
CA TRP A 23 -4.85 -7.03 24.52
C TRP A 23 -3.92 -7.93 25.35
N SER A 24 -3.58 -7.51 26.57
CA SER A 24 -2.74 -8.31 27.47
C SER A 24 -3.34 -9.69 27.74
N GLY A 25 -4.67 -9.77 27.92
CA GLY A 25 -5.40 -11.04 28.08
C GLY A 25 -5.29 -11.92 26.83
N ILE A 26 -5.46 -11.38 25.64
CA ILE A 26 -5.32 -12.12 24.37
C ILE A 26 -3.88 -12.63 24.21
N ALA A 27 -2.87 -11.78 24.48
CA ALA A 27 -1.46 -12.14 24.39
C ALA A 27 -1.08 -13.29 25.32
N ALA A 28 -1.73 -13.42 26.47
CA ALA A 28 -1.51 -14.53 27.38
C ALA A 28 -2.01 -15.89 26.86
N TYR A 29 -2.99 -15.90 25.95
CA TYR A 29 -3.57 -17.12 25.38
C TYR A 29 -2.98 -17.54 24.04
N ILE A 30 -2.43 -16.60 23.26
CA ILE A 30 -1.93 -16.85 21.90
C ILE A 30 -0.40 -16.82 21.91
N GLN A 31 0.24 -17.98 21.75
CA GLN A 31 1.70 -18.04 21.64
C GLN A 31 2.20 -17.27 20.43
N GLY A 32 3.23 -16.44 20.64
CA GLY A 32 3.81 -15.58 19.60
C GLY A 32 3.06 -14.27 19.34
N PHE A 33 1.98 -13.99 20.09
CA PHE A 33 1.32 -12.69 20.01
C PHE A 33 2.00 -11.73 21.02
N PRO A 34 2.52 -10.56 20.55
CA PRO A 34 3.30 -9.66 21.41
C PRO A 34 2.44 -9.04 22.51
N THR A 35 2.99 -8.98 23.71
CA THR A 35 2.35 -8.26 24.83
C THR A 35 2.49 -6.73 24.63
N PRO A 36 1.68 -5.91 25.33
CA PRO A 36 1.88 -4.45 25.33
C PRO A 36 3.28 -4.02 25.79
N SER A 37 3.86 -4.75 26.76
CA SER A 37 5.22 -4.49 27.23
C SER A 37 6.28 -4.80 26.17
N ASP A 38 6.19 -5.95 25.50
CA ASP A 38 7.13 -6.33 24.44
C ASP A 38 7.05 -5.35 23.26
N THR A 39 5.83 -4.92 22.90
CA THR A 39 5.64 -3.89 21.88
C THR A 39 6.28 -2.56 22.27
N TYR A 40 6.19 -2.16 23.54
CA TYR A 40 6.86 -0.97 24.04
C TYR A 40 8.38 -1.12 23.97
N VAL A 41 8.94 -2.26 24.42
CA VAL A 41 10.36 -2.56 24.36
C VAL A 41 10.87 -2.59 22.92
N TYR A 42 10.12 -3.20 22.01
CA TYR A 42 10.44 -3.18 20.58
C TYR A 42 10.48 -1.76 19.99
N ALA A 43 9.57 -0.90 20.42
CA ALA A 43 9.52 0.48 19.94
C ALA A 43 10.65 1.35 20.52
N PHE A 44 10.87 1.30 21.82
CA PHE A 44 11.72 2.23 22.55
C PHE A 44 13.02 1.63 23.10
N GLY A 45 13.20 0.34 23.00
CA GLY A 45 14.35 -0.38 23.57
C GLY A 45 14.12 -0.81 25.01
N GLY A 46 14.90 -1.78 25.44
CA GLY A 46 14.85 -2.37 26.77
C GLY A 46 15.00 -3.89 26.75
N ILE A 47 14.58 -4.52 27.82
CA ILE A 47 14.64 -5.98 27.96
C ILE A 47 13.23 -6.55 27.74
N THR A 48 13.09 -7.48 26.81
CA THR A 48 11.84 -8.21 26.56
C THR A 48 11.47 -9.14 27.70
N SER A 49 10.24 -9.66 27.70
CA SER A 49 9.78 -10.68 28.65
C SER A 49 10.64 -11.96 28.64
N ASP A 50 11.27 -12.25 27.49
CA ASP A 50 12.16 -13.40 27.29
C ASP A 50 13.63 -13.12 27.66
N GLY A 51 13.94 -11.91 28.14
CA GLY A 51 15.27 -11.51 28.60
C GLY A 51 16.22 -11.02 27.49
N GLU A 52 15.75 -10.81 26.29
CA GLU A 52 16.54 -10.25 25.19
C GLU A 52 16.61 -8.72 25.31
N GLU A 53 17.81 -8.16 25.17
CA GLU A 53 18.00 -6.71 25.09
C GLU A 53 17.85 -6.23 23.65
N LEU A 54 16.86 -5.37 23.41
CA LEU A 54 16.57 -4.80 22.10
C LEU A 54 16.89 -3.31 22.07
N SER A 55 17.53 -2.88 20.98
CA SER A 55 17.59 -1.47 20.61
C SER A 55 16.24 -1.09 20.03
N GLY A 56 15.58 -0.07 20.58
CA GLY A 56 14.25 0.33 20.13
C GLY A 56 14.26 0.88 18.71
N VAL A 57 13.29 0.46 17.91
CA VAL A 57 13.16 0.87 16.51
C VAL A 57 13.00 2.39 16.35
N LEU A 58 12.37 3.03 17.33
CA LEU A 58 12.14 4.49 17.37
C LEU A 58 13.25 5.24 18.09
N SER A 59 13.85 4.66 19.14
CA SER A 59 14.90 5.32 19.94
C SER A 59 16.24 5.38 19.21
N ASP A 60 16.55 4.35 18.41
CA ASP A 60 17.69 4.35 17.50
C ASP A 60 17.24 4.01 16.07
N PRO A 61 16.76 4.99 15.30
CA PRO A 61 16.20 4.75 13.98
C PRO A 61 17.22 4.29 12.93
N PHE A 62 18.51 4.46 13.20
CA PHE A 62 19.60 4.13 12.25
C PHE A 62 20.34 2.83 12.58
N TYR A 63 20.00 2.16 13.69
CA TYR A 63 20.73 0.97 14.06
C TYR A 63 20.54 -0.16 13.05
N ILE A 64 21.56 -0.99 12.89
CA ILE A 64 21.54 -2.22 12.11
C ILE A 64 22.10 -3.31 13.02
N ASN A 65 21.30 -4.32 13.33
CA ASN A 65 21.76 -5.53 13.99
C ASN A 65 21.90 -6.65 12.95
N ASN A 66 22.89 -7.51 13.09
CA ASN A 66 23.23 -8.56 12.12
C ASN A 66 22.16 -9.65 11.96
N GLN A 67 21.10 -9.65 12.74
CA GLN A 67 20.00 -10.60 12.71
C GLN A 67 18.67 -9.87 12.60
N ASP A 68 18.28 -9.52 11.38
CA ASP A 68 16.92 -9.11 10.95
C ASP A 68 16.25 -7.91 11.66
N SER A 69 16.86 -7.30 12.68
CA SER A 69 16.31 -6.11 13.31
C SER A 69 17.04 -4.85 12.84
N LYS A 70 16.28 -3.96 12.20
CA LYS A 70 16.76 -2.69 11.66
C LYS A 70 15.95 -1.56 12.25
N GLY A 71 16.59 -0.41 12.50
CA GLY A 71 15.94 0.81 12.93
C GLY A 71 14.89 1.29 11.92
N LEU A 72 14.01 2.18 12.38
CA LEU A 72 12.87 2.68 11.60
C LEU A 72 13.28 3.26 10.24
N PHE A 73 14.39 3.95 10.16
CA PHE A 73 14.88 4.55 8.90
C PHE A 73 15.07 3.51 7.80
N TRP A 74 15.70 2.39 8.13
CA TRP A 74 15.95 1.32 7.15
C TRP A 74 14.68 0.60 6.75
N GLN A 75 13.77 0.37 7.70
CA GLN A 75 12.47 -0.24 7.42
C GLN A 75 11.62 0.64 6.49
N VAL A 76 11.63 1.96 6.71
CA VAL A 76 10.95 2.91 5.82
C VAL A 76 11.59 2.92 4.44
N LEU A 77 12.93 2.91 4.35
CA LEU A 77 13.63 2.90 3.07
C LEU A 77 13.33 1.65 2.26
N GLU A 78 13.30 0.47 2.89
CA GLU A 78 12.93 -0.79 2.25
C GLU A 78 11.47 -0.78 1.80
N SER A 79 10.57 -0.27 2.63
CA SER A 79 9.15 -0.11 2.27
C SER A 79 8.98 0.82 1.07
N LEU A 80 9.69 1.94 1.04
CA LEU A 80 9.68 2.87 -0.10
C LEU A 80 10.21 2.23 -1.38
N LYS A 81 11.28 1.43 -1.32
CA LYS A 81 11.78 0.69 -2.50
C LYS A 81 10.71 -0.23 -3.08
N ARG A 82 10.00 -0.98 -2.22
CA ARG A 82 8.90 -1.87 -2.66
C ARG A 82 7.75 -1.07 -3.28
N VAL A 83 7.36 0.03 -2.65
CA VAL A 83 6.28 0.91 -3.13
C VAL A 83 6.65 1.51 -4.48
N PHE A 84 7.81 2.15 -4.60
CA PHE A 84 8.25 2.76 -5.86
C PHE A 84 8.45 1.72 -6.95
N GLY A 85 9.01 0.55 -6.65
CA GLY A 85 9.18 -0.54 -7.60
C GLY A 85 7.85 -1.06 -8.14
N GLY A 86 6.91 -1.43 -7.26
CA GLY A 86 5.60 -1.92 -7.66
C GLY A 86 4.77 -0.87 -8.38
N PHE A 87 4.81 0.39 -7.92
CA PHE A 87 4.11 1.51 -8.55
C PHE A 87 4.69 1.85 -9.93
N ALA A 88 6.02 1.90 -10.07
CA ALA A 88 6.67 2.15 -11.36
C ALA A 88 6.30 1.09 -12.40
N LEU A 89 6.28 -0.18 -12.03
CA LEU A 89 5.81 -1.25 -12.91
C LEU A 89 4.34 -1.04 -13.30
N ALA A 90 3.49 -0.65 -12.35
CA ALA A 90 2.09 -0.35 -12.63
C ALA A 90 1.91 0.84 -13.58
N VAL A 91 2.75 1.87 -13.48
CA VAL A 91 2.77 3.02 -14.40
C VAL A 91 3.21 2.61 -15.79
N ILE A 92 4.33 1.86 -15.90
CA ILE A 92 4.89 1.42 -17.19
C ILE A 92 3.88 0.56 -17.97
N VAL A 93 3.10 -0.27 -17.31
CA VAL A 93 2.10 -1.13 -17.95
C VAL A 93 0.75 -0.42 -18.04
N GLY A 94 0.31 0.23 -16.97
CA GLY A 94 -1.03 0.80 -16.83
C GLY A 94 -1.28 1.99 -17.74
N ILE A 95 -0.30 2.88 -17.94
CA ILE A 95 -0.45 4.03 -18.84
C ILE A 95 -0.65 3.57 -20.29
N PRO A 96 0.23 2.75 -20.89
CA PRO A 96 0.02 2.29 -22.27
C PRO A 96 -1.32 1.54 -22.45
N VAL A 97 -1.68 0.67 -21.53
CA VAL A 97 -2.97 -0.05 -21.59
C VAL A 97 -4.14 0.93 -21.46
N GLY A 98 -4.07 1.89 -20.55
CA GLY A 98 -5.09 2.92 -20.40
C GLY A 98 -5.26 3.81 -21.63
N LEU A 99 -4.15 4.20 -22.28
CA LEU A 99 -4.17 4.93 -23.55
C LEU A 99 -4.85 4.10 -24.66
N MET A 100 -4.49 2.82 -24.79
CA MET A 100 -5.10 1.93 -25.79
C MET A 100 -6.61 1.80 -25.59
N ILE A 101 -7.05 1.63 -24.35
CA ILE A 101 -8.48 1.57 -23.99
C ILE A 101 -9.19 2.91 -24.27
N GLY A 102 -8.56 4.04 -23.94
CA GLY A 102 -9.11 5.36 -24.17
C GLY A 102 -9.26 5.70 -25.64
N MET A 103 -8.33 5.24 -26.49
CA MET A 103 -8.29 5.54 -27.93
C MET A 103 -9.10 4.59 -28.79
N SER A 104 -9.43 3.39 -28.30
CA SER A 104 -10.10 2.35 -29.12
C SER A 104 -11.27 1.70 -28.37
N LYS A 105 -12.48 1.91 -28.93
CA LYS A 105 -13.71 1.26 -28.41
C LYS A 105 -13.64 -0.27 -28.44
N ASN A 106 -12.98 -0.86 -29.44
CA ASN A 106 -12.86 -2.31 -29.55
C ASN A 106 -11.99 -2.88 -28.42
N ILE A 107 -10.85 -2.22 -28.12
CA ILE A 107 -9.98 -2.62 -27.00
C ILE A 107 -10.71 -2.42 -25.68
N GLN A 108 -11.46 -1.34 -25.55
CA GLN A 108 -12.29 -1.09 -24.37
C GLN A 108 -13.28 -2.24 -24.16
N TYR A 109 -14.08 -2.60 -25.15
CA TYR A 109 -15.06 -3.70 -25.02
C TYR A 109 -14.40 -5.04 -24.70
N ALA A 110 -13.19 -5.30 -25.20
CA ALA A 110 -12.46 -6.51 -24.93
C ALA A 110 -11.92 -6.58 -23.48
N LEU A 111 -11.45 -5.45 -22.92
CA LEU A 111 -10.79 -5.40 -21.60
C LEU A 111 -11.71 -5.02 -20.44
N ASP A 112 -12.79 -4.29 -20.70
CA ASP A 112 -13.76 -3.85 -19.67
C ASP A 112 -14.28 -5.00 -18.78
N PRO A 113 -14.65 -6.19 -19.28
CA PRO A 113 -15.10 -7.27 -18.42
C PRO A 113 -14.05 -7.73 -17.42
N PHE A 114 -12.79 -7.84 -17.85
CA PHE A 114 -11.68 -8.23 -16.98
C PHE A 114 -11.38 -7.18 -15.91
N ILE A 115 -11.40 -5.90 -16.28
CA ILE A 115 -11.22 -4.80 -15.35
C ILE A 115 -12.32 -4.78 -14.30
N GLN A 116 -13.58 -4.97 -14.71
CA GLN A 116 -14.73 -4.99 -13.79
C GLN A 116 -14.69 -6.15 -12.81
N ILE A 117 -14.17 -7.30 -13.19
CA ILE A 117 -14.05 -8.50 -12.32
C ILE A 117 -12.84 -8.35 -11.38
N LEU A 118 -11.71 -7.88 -11.87
CA LEU A 118 -10.44 -7.87 -11.10
C LEU A 118 -10.29 -6.64 -10.20
N LYS A 119 -10.84 -5.49 -10.60
CA LYS A 119 -10.78 -4.24 -9.81
C LYS A 119 -11.32 -4.35 -8.38
N PRO A 120 -12.49 -4.97 -8.12
CA PRO A 120 -13.04 -5.05 -6.77
C PRO A 120 -12.37 -6.09 -5.88
N VAL A 121 -11.43 -6.88 -6.39
CA VAL A 121 -10.72 -7.90 -5.60
C VAL A 121 -9.83 -7.21 -4.57
N SER A 122 -10.03 -7.53 -3.30
CA SER A 122 -9.23 -6.97 -2.22
C SER A 122 -7.74 -7.31 -2.38
N PRO A 123 -6.82 -6.34 -2.19
CA PRO A 123 -5.38 -6.60 -2.17
C PRO A 123 -4.97 -7.74 -1.21
N LEU A 124 -5.64 -7.87 -0.09
CA LEU A 124 -5.40 -8.93 0.90
C LEU A 124 -5.69 -10.33 0.35
N ALA A 125 -6.63 -10.46 -0.62
CA ALA A 125 -6.93 -11.73 -1.25
C ALA A 125 -5.78 -12.20 -2.18
N TRP A 126 -4.99 -11.27 -2.72
CA TRP A 126 -3.84 -11.59 -3.56
C TRP A 126 -2.60 -12.04 -2.76
N LEU A 127 -2.45 -11.58 -1.51
CA LEU A 127 -1.28 -11.86 -0.67
C LEU A 127 -0.93 -13.35 -0.55
N PRO A 128 -1.85 -14.27 -0.17
CA PRO A 128 -1.53 -15.69 -0.04
C PRO A 128 -1.11 -16.33 -1.37
N LEU A 129 -1.78 -15.94 -2.48
CA LEU A 129 -1.46 -16.45 -3.81
C LEU A 129 -0.08 -16.02 -4.27
N LEU A 130 0.25 -14.74 -4.09
CA LEU A 130 1.54 -14.18 -4.48
C LEU A 130 2.68 -14.72 -3.58
N LEU A 131 2.42 -14.88 -2.28
CA LEU A 131 3.41 -15.46 -1.37
C LEU A 131 3.71 -16.93 -1.73
N PHE A 132 2.69 -17.69 -2.10
CA PHE A 132 2.87 -19.06 -2.58
C PHE A 132 3.64 -19.11 -3.90
N ALA A 133 3.39 -18.16 -4.82
CA ALA A 133 4.01 -18.11 -6.13
C ALA A 133 5.49 -17.66 -6.06
N PHE A 134 5.78 -16.60 -5.31
CA PHE A 134 7.12 -16.01 -5.26
C PHE A 134 7.99 -16.58 -4.14
N LYS A 135 7.39 -17.07 -3.05
CA LYS A 135 8.09 -17.56 -1.84
C LYS A 135 9.08 -16.55 -1.25
N ASP A 136 8.89 -15.30 -1.53
CA ASP A 136 9.70 -14.17 -1.12
C ASP A 136 8.83 -12.97 -0.77
N ILE A 137 9.12 -12.33 0.36
CA ILE A 137 8.30 -11.24 0.90
C ILE A 137 8.40 -9.98 0.03
N ASP A 138 9.59 -9.66 -0.47
CA ASP A 138 9.82 -8.44 -1.24
C ASP A 138 9.08 -8.48 -2.58
N ASN A 139 9.22 -9.58 -3.32
CA ASN A 139 8.52 -9.78 -4.58
C ASN A 139 7.00 -9.87 -4.39
N THR A 140 6.55 -10.49 -3.31
CA THR A 140 5.12 -10.54 -2.93
C THR A 140 4.57 -9.14 -2.68
N ALA A 141 5.27 -8.32 -1.89
CA ALA A 141 4.87 -6.97 -1.59
C ALA A 141 4.84 -6.09 -2.85
N MET A 142 5.89 -6.11 -3.67
CA MET A 142 5.95 -5.36 -4.94
C MET A 142 4.82 -5.77 -5.89
N SER A 143 4.54 -7.06 -6.03
CA SER A 143 3.47 -7.56 -6.89
C SER A 143 2.08 -7.17 -6.39
N THR A 144 1.88 -7.17 -5.06
CA THR A 144 0.63 -6.69 -4.46
C THR A 144 0.41 -5.21 -4.75
N ILE A 145 1.45 -4.39 -4.62
CA ILE A 145 1.41 -2.96 -4.94
C ILE A 145 1.13 -2.76 -6.42
N PHE A 146 1.79 -3.52 -7.30
CA PHE A 146 1.55 -3.49 -8.75
C PHE A 146 0.08 -3.78 -9.07
N ILE A 147 -0.46 -4.91 -8.62
CA ILE A 147 -1.85 -5.32 -8.89
C ILE A 147 -2.85 -4.29 -8.36
N THR A 148 -2.57 -3.71 -7.19
CA THR A 148 -3.47 -2.71 -6.59
C THR A 148 -3.45 -1.40 -7.34
N SER A 149 -2.26 -0.97 -7.81
CA SER A 149 -2.06 0.33 -8.46
C SER A 149 -2.44 0.33 -9.94
N ILE A 150 -2.37 -0.80 -10.62
CA ILE A 150 -2.57 -0.86 -12.07
C ILE A 150 -3.99 -0.46 -12.49
N TRP A 151 -5.01 -0.87 -11.74
CA TRP A 151 -6.41 -0.60 -12.09
C TRP A 151 -6.77 0.89 -12.06
N PRO A 152 -6.47 1.64 -10.98
CA PRO A 152 -6.67 3.09 -10.97
C PRO A 152 -5.92 3.79 -12.09
N ILE A 153 -4.67 3.38 -12.39
CA ILE A 153 -3.87 3.98 -13.45
C ILE A 153 -4.54 3.78 -14.82
N ILE A 154 -4.92 2.54 -15.15
CA ILE A 154 -5.60 2.22 -16.42
C ILE A 154 -6.88 3.05 -16.56
N ILE A 155 -7.73 3.06 -15.54
CA ILE A 155 -9.02 3.73 -15.57
C ILE A 155 -8.85 5.23 -15.72
N ASN A 156 -8.00 5.86 -14.90
CA ASN A 156 -7.80 7.31 -14.94
C ASN A 156 -7.14 7.75 -16.25
N THR A 157 -6.18 6.99 -16.77
CA THR A 157 -5.57 7.25 -18.08
C THR A 157 -6.61 7.14 -19.21
N SER A 158 -7.42 6.09 -19.21
CA SER A 158 -8.48 5.91 -20.20
C SER A 158 -9.53 7.04 -20.15
N LEU A 159 -9.94 7.45 -18.94
CA LEU A 159 -10.85 8.58 -18.75
C LEU A 159 -10.21 9.90 -19.21
N GLY A 160 -8.93 10.11 -18.91
CA GLY A 160 -8.20 11.29 -19.38
C GLY A 160 -8.21 11.41 -20.91
N VAL A 161 -7.94 10.31 -21.61
CA VAL A 161 -8.01 10.29 -23.09
C VAL A 161 -9.42 10.62 -23.61
N LYS A 162 -10.45 10.08 -22.97
CA LYS A 162 -11.85 10.31 -23.38
C LYS A 162 -12.37 11.71 -23.05
N SER A 163 -11.74 12.41 -22.12
CA SER A 163 -12.11 13.78 -21.74
C SER A 163 -11.58 14.86 -22.69
N VAL A 164 -10.72 14.48 -23.64
CA VAL A 164 -10.22 15.43 -24.69
C VAL A 164 -11.39 15.86 -25.57
N SER A 165 -11.57 17.19 -25.74
CA SER A 165 -12.67 17.74 -26.52
C SER A 165 -12.57 17.33 -28.01
N GLU A 166 -13.73 17.18 -28.64
CA GLU A 166 -13.82 16.83 -30.08
C GLU A 166 -13.11 17.84 -30.97
N ASP A 167 -13.05 19.11 -30.56
CA ASP A 167 -12.39 20.17 -31.34
C ASP A 167 -10.89 19.87 -31.49
N TYR A 168 -10.19 19.49 -30.41
CA TYR A 168 -8.78 19.12 -30.50
C TYR A 168 -8.57 17.86 -31.35
N LEU A 169 -9.47 16.87 -31.22
CA LEU A 169 -9.41 15.65 -32.03
C LEU A 169 -9.64 15.93 -33.52
N ASN A 170 -10.50 16.92 -33.86
CA ASN A 170 -10.74 17.34 -35.23
C ASN A 170 -9.55 18.07 -35.82
N VAL A 171 -8.91 18.96 -35.07
CA VAL A 171 -7.65 19.61 -35.46
C VAL A 171 -6.56 18.57 -35.73
N ALA A 172 -6.40 17.59 -34.82
CA ALA A 172 -5.43 16.52 -34.99
C ALA A 172 -5.69 15.61 -36.21
N LYS A 173 -6.98 15.43 -36.58
CA LYS A 173 -7.36 14.74 -37.84
C LYS A 173 -6.99 15.55 -39.09
N VAL A 174 -7.23 16.85 -39.07
CA VAL A 174 -6.88 17.74 -40.20
C VAL A 174 -5.37 17.77 -40.41
N LEU A 175 -4.60 17.80 -39.33
CA LEU A 175 -3.13 17.75 -39.33
C LEU A 175 -2.56 16.35 -39.61
N ARG A 176 -3.43 15.32 -39.74
CA ARG A 176 -3.06 13.92 -39.98
C ARG A 176 -2.14 13.36 -38.93
N PHE A 177 -2.29 13.74 -37.66
CA PHE A 177 -1.49 13.20 -36.56
C PHE A 177 -1.70 11.68 -36.40
N THR A 178 -0.58 10.99 -36.24
CA THR A 178 -0.58 9.56 -35.88
C THR A 178 -1.10 9.36 -34.44
N ALA A 179 -1.41 8.13 -34.06
CA ALA A 179 -1.87 7.82 -32.71
C ALA A 179 -0.87 8.23 -31.61
N LEU A 180 0.42 8.08 -31.87
CA LEU A 180 1.49 8.49 -30.94
C LEU A 180 1.62 10.01 -30.86
N GLU A 181 1.56 10.72 -31.99
CA GLU A 181 1.62 12.19 -32.00
C GLU A 181 0.45 12.83 -31.24
N LYS A 182 -0.73 12.22 -31.26
CA LYS A 182 -1.90 12.68 -30.48
C LYS A 182 -1.71 12.59 -28.96
N VAL A 183 -0.79 11.75 -28.50
CA VAL A 183 -0.50 11.58 -27.07
C VAL A 183 0.56 12.57 -26.59
N PHE A 184 1.48 13.00 -27.46
CA PHE A 184 2.63 13.81 -27.08
C PHE A 184 2.54 15.29 -27.51
N GLN A 185 1.51 15.67 -28.25
CA GLN A 185 1.21 17.06 -28.65
C GLN A 185 -0.17 17.50 -28.13
#